data_65ef1da5949a16b22e26c40b7d005518
#
_entry.id   65ef1da5949a16b22e26c40b7d005518
#
_cell.length_a   1.000
_cell.length_b   1.000
_cell.length_c   1.000
_cell.angle_alpha   90.00
_cell.angle_beta   90.00
_cell.angle_gamma   90.00
#
_symmetry.space_group_name_H-M   'P 1'
#
loop_
_entity.id
_entity.type
_entity.pdbx_description
1 polymer ?
#
loop_
_entity_poly.entity_id
_entity_poly.type
_entity_poly.pdbx_seq_one_letter_code
_entity_poly.pdbx_strand_id
1 'polypeptide(L)'
;GLTNEELQLADYHIQIPANAEYGVLNVAAAVQVIASVFYETAELALTAKTAAEKSIDLTFRQQWDEPPISNEQRLQLENRLLTLLENLDIYNPAQSKVMPQRINRLLSRLQLDIKEYQLLQATIAKLLKQ
;
A
#
# COMPACT_ATOMS: atom_id res chain seq x y z
N GLY A 1 5.75 -18.19 10.90
CA GLY A 1 5.74 -16.78 10.51
C GLY A 1 5.53 -16.66 9.00
N LEU A 2 5.30 -15.44 8.55
CA LEU A 2 5.16 -15.14 7.12
C LEU A 2 6.50 -15.24 6.41
N THR A 3 6.50 -15.76 5.19
CA THR A 3 7.67 -15.75 4.30
C THR A 3 7.92 -14.32 3.77
N ASN A 4 9.11 -14.07 3.24
CA ASN A 4 9.41 -12.80 2.61
C ASN A 4 8.50 -12.50 1.41
N GLU A 5 8.06 -13.53 0.69
CA GLU A 5 7.14 -13.41 -0.44
C GLU A 5 5.74 -12.99 0.02
N GLU A 6 5.24 -13.58 1.12
CA GLU A 6 3.96 -13.20 1.73
C GLU A 6 4.00 -11.79 2.33
N LEU A 7 5.11 -11.38 2.96
CA LEU A 7 5.29 -10.03 3.47
C LEU A 7 5.29 -8.96 2.38
N GLN A 8 5.71 -9.30 1.16
CA GLN A 8 5.70 -8.38 0.01
C GLN A 8 4.30 -8.06 -0.50
N LEU A 9 3.30 -8.88 -0.17
CA LEU A 9 1.90 -8.63 -0.52
C LEU A 9 1.25 -7.57 0.38
N ALA A 10 1.89 -7.22 1.50
CA ALA A 10 1.37 -6.25 2.45
C ALA A 10 1.88 -4.83 2.15
N ASP A 11 0.99 -3.86 2.19
CA ASP A 11 1.34 -2.44 2.10
C ASP A 11 2.00 -1.92 3.38
N TYR A 12 1.61 -2.48 4.53
CA TYR A 12 2.13 -2.13 5.85
C TYR A 12 2.48 -3.38 6.65
N HIS A 13 3.61 -3.33 7.35
CA HIS A 13 3.99 -4.36 8.31
C HIS A 13 3.74 -3.84 9.72
N ILE A 14 2.88 -4.52 10.45
CA ILE A 14 2.53 -4.20 11.84
C ILE A 14 3.18 -5.23 12.75
N GLN A 15 3.87 -4.76 13.77
CA GLN A 15 4.41 -5.61 14.83
C GLN A 15 3.70 -5.31 16.13
N ILE A 16 3.11 -6.33 16.74
CA ILE A 16 2.52 -6.23 18.07
C ILE A 16 3.64 -6.46 19.09
N PRO A 17 3.92 -5.48 19.99
CA PRO A 17 4.89 -5.68 21.05
C PRO A 17 4.47 -6.86 21.93
N ALA A 18 5.35 -7.83 22.08
CA ALA A 18 5.12 -9.00 22.90
C ALA A 18 6.31 -9.19 23.86
N ASN A 19 6.08 -9.93 24.98
CA ASN A 19 7.15 -10.27 25.92
C ASN A 19 8.22 -11.11 25.21
N ALA A 20 9.50 -10.78 25.46
CA ALA A 20 10.64 -11.46 24.85
C ALA A 20 10.69 -12.98 25.17
N GLU A 21 10.13 -13.39 26.31
CA GLU A 21 10.09 -14.82 26.72
C GLU A 21 8.94 -15.59 26.09
N TYR A 22 7.85 -14.91 25.67
CA TYR A 22 6.65 -15.50 25.07
C TYR A 22 6.23 -14.67 23.83
N GLY A 23 7.17 -14.41 22.93
CA GLY A 23 7.03 -13.47 21.81
C GLY A 23 6.08 -13.90 20.69
N VAL A 24 5.37 -15.02 20.81
CA VAL A 24 4.51 -15.53 19.72
C VAL A 24 3.04 -15.46 20.15
N LEU A 25 2.33 -14.51 19.55
CA LEU A 25 0.86 -14.52 19.56
C LEU A 25 0.36 -15.48 18.46
N ASN A 26 -0.65 -16.29 18.75
CA ASN A 26 -1.34 -16.99 17.67
C ASN A 26 -2.10 -15.98 16.79
N VAL A 27 -2.41 -16.37 15.55
CA VAL A 27 -3.06 -15.48 14.58
C VAL A 27 -4.38 -14.91 15.09
N ALA A 28 -5.19 -15.72 15.80
CA ALA A 28 -6.47 -15.25 16.34
C ALA A 28 -6.27 -14.17 17.40
N ALA A 29 -5.29 -14.34 18.28
CA ALA A 29 -4.96 -13.33 19.30
C ALA A 29 -4.40 -12.05 18.65
N ALA A 30 -3.56 -12.17 17.63
CA ALA A 30 -3.03 -11.03 16.90
C ALA A 30 -4.15 -10.23 16.20
N VAL A 31 -5.09 -10.91 15.53
CA VAL A 31 -6.27 -10.29 14.92
C VAL A 31 -7.12 -9.59 15.97
N GLN A 32 -7.36 -10.21 17.13
CA GLN A 32 -8.15 -9.62 18.20
C GLN A 32 -7.50 -8.33 18.74
N VAL A 33 -6.20 -8.33 18.97
CA VAL A 33 -5.46 -7.13 19.43
C VAL A 33 -5.58 -5.99 18.43
N ILE A 34 -5.34 -6.28 17.15
CA ILE A 34 -5.44 -5.26 16.09
C ILE A 34 -6.87 -4.74 15.99
N ALA A 35 -7.87 -5.62 15.98
CA ALA A 35 -9.28 -5.23 15.92
C ALA A 35 -9.69 -4.35 17.12
N SER A 36 -9.21 -4.67 18.33
CA SER A 36 -9.46 -3.87 19.53
C SER A 36 -8.89 -2.46 19.42
N VAL A 37 -7.62 -2.34 18.96
CA VAL A 37 -6.98 -1.03 18.77
C VAL A 37 -7.73 -0.20 17.73
N PHE A 38 -8.14 -0.80 16.61
CA PHE A 38 -8.94 -0.11 15.60
C PHE A 38 -10.29 0.36 16.16
N TYR A 39 -10.98 -0.50 16.91
CA TYR A 39 -12.26 -0.16 17.53
C TYR A 39 -12.11 1.00 18.52
N GLU A 40 -11.17 0.92 19.45
CA GLU A 40 -10.89 1.99 20.41
C GLU A 40 -10.54 3.30 19.75
N THR A 41 -9.71 3.26 18.71
CA THR A 41 -9.31 4.46 17.95
C THR A 41 -10.52 5.07 17.24
N ALA A 42 -11.37 4.24 16.65
CA ALA A 42 -12.61 4.68 16.01
C ALA A 42 -13.59 5.30 17.02
N GLU A 43 -13.79 4.68 18.18
CA GLU A 43 -14.64 5.19 19.27
C GLU A 43 -14.14 6.53 19.81
N LEU A 44 -12.82 6.66 20.07
CA LEU A 44 -12.21 7.91 20.52
C LEU A 44 -12.37 9.00 19.48
N ALA A 45 -12.20 8.67 18.20
CA ALA A 45 -12.41 9.61 17.13
C ALA A 45 -13.89 10.01 16.98
N LEU A 46 -14.86 9.10 17.22
CA LEU A 46 -16.30 9.39 17.26
C LEU A 46 -16.68 10.29 18.43
N THR A 47 -16.17 10.01 19.62
CA THR A 47 -16.47 10.82 20.83
C THR A 47 -15.85 12.22 20.75
N ALA A 48 -14.68 12.36 20.15
CA ALA A 48 -14.08 13.67 19.87
C ALA A 48 -14.88 14.51 18.85
N LYS A 49 -15.76 13.87 18.06
CA LYS A 49 -16.58 14.52 17.02
C LYS A 49 -17.93 15.05 17.47
N THR A 50 -18.44 14.62 18.60
CA THR A 50 -19.65 15.23 19.18
C THR A 50 -19.45 16.69 19.51
N ALA A 51 -18.20 17.19 19.45
CA ALA A 51 -17.85 18.62 19.58
C ALA A 51 -17.61 19.35 18.24
N ALA A 52 -17.56 18.67 17.12
CA ALA A 52 -17.43 19.28 15.80
C ALA A 52 -17.90 18.29 14.73
N GLU A 53 -18.91 18.67 13.97
CA GLU A 53 -19.54 17.92 12.86
C GLU A 53 -18.56 17.48 11.74
N LYS A 54 -17.67 16.56 12.05
CA LYS A 54 -16.75 16.01 11.04
C LYS A 54 -16.85 14.50 11.01
N SER A 55 -17.15 13.91 9.84
CA SER A 55 -17.08 12.49 9.58
C SER A 55 -15.67 11.96 9.85
N ILE A 56 -15.50 10.78 10.51
CA ILE A 56 -14.18 10.15 10.60
C ILE A 56 -13.80 9.70 9.21
N ASP A 57 -12.85 10.36 8.64
CA ASP A 57 -12.14 9.81 7.52
C ASP A 57 -11.07 8.86 8.09
N LEU A 58 -11.37 7.55 8.07
CA LEU A 58 -10.42 6.50 8.44
C LEU A 58 -9.34 6.32 7.36
N THR A 59 -9.36 7.14 6.32
CA THR A 59 -8.28 7.16 5.34
C THR A 59 -7.06 7.82 5.97
N PHE A 60 -5.98 7.07 6.12
CA PHE A 60 -4.65 7.57 6.51
C PHE A 60 -4.03 8.46 5.43
N ARG A 61 -4.85 8.94 4.51
CA ARG A 61 -4.49 9.75 3.37
C ARG A 61 -4.87 11.20 3.60
N GLN A 62 -4.03 12.12 3.19
CA GLN A 62 -4.43 13.51 3.04
C GLN A 62 -5.65 13.59 2.11
N GLN A 63 -6.61 14.48 2.40
CA GLN A 63 -7.72 14.72 1.50
C GLN A 63 -7.17 15.21 0.15
N TRP A 64 -7.31 14.37 -0.87
CA TRP A 64 -7.02 14.70 -2.25
C TRP A 64 -8.31 15.05 -2.97
N ASP A 65 -8.21 15.80 -4.05
CA ASP A 65 -9.38 16.22 -4.85
C ASP A 65 -10.10 15.03 -5.50
N GLU A 66 -9.39 13.91 -5.70
CA GLU A 66 -9.90 12.75 -6.43
C GLU A 66 -9.75 11.45 -5.62
N PRO A 67 -10.59 10.44 -5.88
CA PRO A 67 -10.53 9.17 -5.18
C PRO A 67 -9.21 8.42 -5.44
N PRO A 68 -8.73 7.60 -4.49
CA PRO A 68 -7.57 6.74 -4.68
C PRO A 68 -7.82 5.67 -5.74
N ILE A 69 -6.75 5.22 -6.39
CA ILE A 69 -6.81 4.10 -7.34
C ILE A 69 -7.07 2.77 -6.63
N SER A 70 -7.67 1.83 -7.37
CA SER A 70 -7.83 0.45 -6.91
C SER A 70 -6.49 -0.29 -6.94
N ASN A 71 -6.41 -1.40 -6.18
CA ASN A 71 -5.24 -2.27 -6.22
C ASN A 71 -5.00 -2.85 -7.62
N GLU A 72 -6.06 -3.14 -8.37
CA GLU A 72 -5.96 -3.59 -9.76
C GLU A 72 -5.28 -2.54 -10.66
N GLN A 73 -5.69 -1.27 -10.54
CA GLN A 73 -5.08 -0.16 -11.28
C GLN A 73 -3.61 0.02 -10.90
N ARG A 74 -3.26 -0.14 -9.62
CA ARG A 74 -1.87 -0.10 -9.15
C ARG A 74 -1.03 -1.20 -9.79
N LEU A 75 -1.53 -2.44 -9.82
CA LEU A 75 -0.84 -3.57 -10.46
C LEU A 75 -0.68 -3.39 -11.98
N GLN A 76 -1.69 -2.81 -12.65
CA GLN A 76 -1.58 -2.47 -14.07
C GLN A 76 -0.49 -1.43 -14.33
N LEU A 77 -0.37 -0.41 -13.48
CA LEU A 77 0.68 0.60 -13.57
C LEU A 77 2.07 -0.01 -13.33
N GLU A 78 2.19 -0.89 -12.33
CA GLU A 78 3.41 -1.62 -12.02
C GLU A 78 3.91 -2.41 -13.24
N ASN A 79 3.04 -3.24 -13.83
CA ASN A 79 3.39 -4.05 -14.99
C ASN A 79 3.82 -3.19 -16.19
N ARG A 80 3.11 -2.09 -16.46
CA ARG A 80 3.49 -1.18 -17.54
C ARG A 80 4.83 -0.48 -17.30
N LEU A 81 5.08 -0.09 -16.07
CA LEU A 81 6.36 0.53 -15.70
C LEU A 81 7.52 -0.46 -15.85
N LEU A 82 7.34 -1.72 -15.42
CA LEU A 82 8.34 -2.76 -15.62
C LEU A 82 8.62 -3.01 -17.11
N THR A 83 7.59 -3.08 -17.95
CA THR A 83 7.75 -3.19 -19.40
C THR A 83 8.52 -2.00 -19.98
N LEU A 84 8.24 -0.79 -19.56
CA LEU A 84 8.98 0.40 -19.97
C LEU A 84 10.46 0.31 -19.58
N LEU A 85 10.75 -0.08 -18.33
CA LEU A 85 12.13 -0.22 -17.85
C LEU A 85 12.89 -1.32 -18.58
N GLU A 86 12.23 -2.38 -19.01
CA GLU A 86 12.79 -3.45 -19.83
C GLU A 86 13.11 -2.92 -21.24
N ASN A 87 12.20 -2.20 -21.87
CA ASN A 87 12.42 -1.62 -23.21
C ASN A 87 13.53 -0.55 -23.24
N LEU A 88 13.79 0.08 -22.09
CA LEU A 88 14.86 1.07 -21.94
C LEU A 88 16.20 0.44 -21.49
N ASP A 89 16.31 -0.89 -21.44
CA ASP A 89 17.49 -1.62 -20.95
C ASP A 89 17.91 -1.27 -19.50
N ILE A 90 17.00 -0.68 -18.73
CA ILE A 90 17.21 -0.36 -17.30
C ILE A 90 16.98 -1.59 -16.42
N TYR A 91 16.09 -2.48 -16.87
CA TYR A 91 15.69 -3.68 -16.14
C TYR A 91 15.77 -4.90 -17.04
N ASN A 92 16.40 -5.97 -16.54
CA ASN A 92 16.42 -7.28 -17.19
C ASN A 92 15.82 -8.32 -16.23
N PRO A 93 14.65 -8.92 -16.57
CA PRO A 93 13.98 -9.92 -15.74
C PRO A 93 14.83 -11.15 -15.41
N ALA A 94 15.75 -11.51 -16.30
CA ALA A 94 16.64 -12.67 -16.12
C ALA A 94 17.75 -12.42 -15.08
N GLN A 95 18.13 -11.15 -14.89
CA GLN A 95 19.25 -10.77 -14.01
C GLN A 95 18.82 -10.20 -12.67
N SER A 96 17.66 -9.58 -12.58
CA SER A 96 17.21 -8.88 -11.37
C SER A 96 15.81 -9.30 -10.94
N LYS A 97 15.72 -10.01 -9.82
CA LYS A 97 14.44 -10.32 -9.15
C LYS A 97 13.99 -9.23 -8.17
N VAL A 98 14.84 -8.23 -7.92
CA VAL A 98 14.60 -7.20 -6.90
C VAL A 98 13.84 -5.99 -7.47
N MET A 99 13.94 -5.73 -8.76
CA MET A 99 13.31 -4.55 -9.38
C MET A 99 11.77 -4.54 -9.23
N PRO A 100 11.04 -5.62 -9.52
CA PRO A 100 9.59 -5.65 -9.32
C PRO A 100 9.20 -5.30 -7.88
N GLN A 101 9.91 -5.83 -6.91
CA GLN A 101 9.67 -5.57 -5.48
C GLN A 101 9.88 -4.09 -5.12
N ARG A 102 10.90 -3.45 -5.70
CA ARG A 102 11.18 -2.02 -5.49
C ARG A 102 10.10 -1.15 -6.09
N ILE A 103 9.64 -1.47 -7.30
CA ILE A 103 8.56 -0.75 -7.98
C ILE A 103 7.24 -0.92 -7.22
N ASN A 104 6.89 -2.14 -6.81
CA ASN A 104 5.71 -2.39 -5.99
C ASN A 104 5.74 -1.53 -4.71
N ARG A 105 6.83 -1.56 -3.96
CA ARG A 105 7.00 -0.77 -2.74
C ARG A 105 6.94 0.74 -2.99
N LEU A 106 7.48 1.20 -4.12
CA LEU A 106 7.38 2.61 -4.52
C LEU A 106 5.93 3.02 -4.76
N LEU A 107 5.23 2.27 -5.60
CA LEU A 107 3.83 2.56 -5.96
C LEU A 107 2.88 2.45 -4.75
N SER A 108 3.10 1.50 -3.86
CA SER A 108 2.31 1.37 -2.62
C SER A 108 2.46 2.60 -1.71
N ARG A 109 3.65 3.19 -1.63
CA ARG A 109 3.89 4.38 -0.80
C ARG A 109 3.36 5.68 -1.41
N LEU A 110 3.24 5.76 -2.75
CA LEU A 110 2.76 6.96 -3.44
C LEU A 110 1.27 7.22 -3.18
N GLN A 111 0.47 6.18 -2.93
CA GLN A 111 -0.98 6.31 -2.70
C GLN A 111 -1.67 7.19 -3.76
N LEU A 112 -1.44 6.88 -5.03
CA LEU A 112 -1.90 7.67 -6.17
C LEU A 112 -3.42 7.85 -6.20
N ASP A 113 -3.88 9.02 -6.63
CA ASP A 113 -5.25 9.26 -7.04
C ASP A 113 -5.48 8.90 -8.53
N ILE A 114 -6.74 8.98 -8.96
CA ILE A 114 -7.11 8.59 -10.33
C ILE A 114 -6.48 9.51 -11.39
N LYS A 115 -6.29 10.81 -11.13
CA LYS A 115 -5.68 11.74 -12.08
C LYS A 115 -4.18 11.54 -12.19
N GLU A 116 -3.52 11.33 -11.07
CA GLU A 116 -2.09 11.01 -11.03
C GLU A 116 -1.80 9.68 -11.78
N TYR A 117 -2.66 8.67 -11.54
CA TYR A 117 -2.61 7.41 -12.27
C TYR A 117 -2.77 7.60 -13.77
N GLN A 118 -3.77 8.37 -14.21
CA GLN A 118 -3.99 8.66 -15.63
C GLN A 118 -2.80 9.40 -16.27
N LEU A 119 -2.22 10.35 -15.56
CA LEU A 119 -1.02 11.06 -16.01
C LEU A 119 0.15 10.11 -16.24
N LEU A 120 0.44 9.24 -15.25
CA LEU A 120 1.51 8.25 -15.36
C LEU A 120 1.25 7.24 -16.48
N GLN A 121 0.01 6.74 -16.60
CA GLN A 121 -0.39 5.83 -17.66
C GLN A 121 -0.22 6.44 -19.05
N ALA A 122 -0.62 7.70 -19.24
CA ALA A 122 -0.46 8.41 -20.51
C ALA A 122 1.02 8.62 -20.86
N THR A 123 1.83 8.99 -19.88
CA THR A 123 3.28 9.18 -20.05
C THR A 123 3.96 7.88 -20.47
N ILE A 124 3.72 6.78 -19.74
CA ILE A 124 4.29 5.47 -20.05
C ILE A 124 3.83 4.99 -21.44
N ALA A 125 2.53 5.14 -21.76
CA ALA A 125 1.99 4.74 -23.04
C ALA A 125 2.64 5.51 -24.23
N LYS A 126 2.99 6.78 -24.03
CA LYS A 126 3.68 7.58 -25.05
C LYS A 126 5.13 7.14 -25.22
N LEU A 127 5.82 6.82 -24.15
CA LEU A 127 7.21 6.33 -24.20
C LEU A 127 7.34 4.93 -24.79
N LEU A 128 6.36 4.06 -24.56
CA LEU A 128 6.32 2.71 -25.12
C LEU A 128 6.03 2.68 -26.64
N LYS A 129 5.57 3.80 -27.24
CA LYS A 129 5.29 3.92 -28.67
C LYS A 129 6.46 4.47 -29.48
N GLN A 130 7.52 4.87 -28.84
CA GLN A 130 8.76 5.31 -29.48
C GLN A 130 9.69 4.11 -29.74
#